data_bd93376068d354be0e8128c06588b09a
#
_entry.id   bd93376068d354be0e8128c06588b09a
#
_cell.length_a   1.000
_cell.length_b   1.000
_cell.length_c   1.000
_cell.angle_alpha   90.00
_cell.angle_beta   90.00
_cell.angle_gamma   90.00
#
_symmetry.space_group_name_H-M   'P 1'
#
loop_
_entity.id
_entity.type
_entity.pdbx_description
1 polymer ?
#
loop_
_entity_poly.entity_id
_entity_poly.type
_entity_poly.pdbx_seq_one_letter_code
_entity_poly.pdbx_strand_id
1 'polypeptide(L)'
;MTTHTKSDAVLDMPARPTLIDIYNRRLMTAIRDLPFPPAKHMIQCATLALNAGASEKTVLGCLLHDLGFGLMRPDHGWWSAQLVEPYVAEEVVWAIRYHQALRYYADESVGYAYPEMYLKIFGEDYHPPAYIEAAYRYARNHRWYMIARMITLYDDYSFDKTAEYSIEPFLDILERLFRQPEEGLGNDSSPVAHMWRSIIDPDKPF
;
A
#
# COMPACT_ATOMS: atom_id res chain seq x y z
N MET A 1 -24.86 -13.15 22.54
CA MET A 1 -23.81 -14.06 22.06
C MET A 1 -23.75 -13.94 20.55
N THR A 2 -22.88 -13.11 20.03
CA THR A 2 -22.66 -12.94 18.59
C THR A 2 -21.64 -13.98 18.15
N THR A 3 -22.09 -14.95 17.40
CA THR A 3 -21.23 -15.95 16.77
C THR A 3 -20.31 -15.26 15.77
N HIS A 4 -19.02 -15.14 16.09
CA HIS A 4 -18.01 -14.82 15.12
C HIS A 4 -17.91 -15.99 14.13
N THR A 5 -18.50 -15.85 12.95
CA THR A 5 -18.12 -16.67 11.80
C THR A 5 -16.66 -16.31 11.47
N LYS A 6 -15.75 -17.21 11.82
CA LYS A 6 -14.38 -17.16 11.27
C LYS A 6 -14.52 -17.22 9.75
N SER A 7 -14.03 -16.22 9.07
CA SER A 7 -13.96 -16.22 7.61
C SER A 7 -13.07 -17.39 7.19
N ASP A 8 -13.64 -18.37 6.51
CA ASP A 8 -12.95 -19.54 5.96
C ASP A 8 -11.88 -19.18 4.91
N ALA A 9 -11.88 -17.93 4.46
CA ALA A 9 -10.89 -17.39 3.51
C ALA A 9 -9.43 -17.44 4.01
N VAL A 10 -9.20 -17.57 5.32
CA VAL A 10 -7.85 -17.67 5.90
C VAL A 10 -7.22 -19.05 5.62
N LEU A 11 -8.03 -20.08 5.40
CA LEU A 11 -7.57 -21.47 5.26
C LEU A 11 -7.21 -21.85 3.82
N ASP A 12 -7.54 -21.00 2.84
CA ASP A 12 -7.39 -21.32 1.41
C ASP A 12 -6.18 -20.63 0.75
N MET A 13 -5.19 -20.22 1.52
CA MET A 13 -3.94 -19.67 0.98
C MET A 13 -3.03 -20.82 0.52
N PRO A 14 -2.38 -20.71 -0.65
CA PRO A 14 -1.38 -21.68 -1.07
C PRO A 14 -0.22 -21.74 -0.06
N ALA A 15 0.48 -22.88 0.00
CA ALA A 15 1.62 -23.05 0.91
C ALA A 15 2.74 -22.01 0.68
N ARG A 16 2.86 -21.50 -0.54
CA ARG A 16 3.75 -20.42 -0.92
C ARG A 16 2.94 -19.30 -1.61
N PRO A 17 2.33 -18.40 -0.85
CA PRO A 17 1.54 -17.35 -1.44
C PRO A 17 2.42 -16.32 -2.16
N THR A 18 2.00 -15.96 -3.36
CA THR A 18 2.55 -14.83 -4.10
C THR A 18 1.95 -13.53 -3.61
N LEU A 19 2.53 -12.38 -4.03
CA LEU A 19 1.93 -11.06 -3.78
C LEU A 19 0.48 -11.01 -4.31
N ILE A 20 0.22 -11.62 -5.47
CA ILE A 20 -1.11 -11.66 -6.08
C ILE A 20 -2.09 -12.46 -5.21
N ASP A 21 -1.66 -13.59 -4.64
CA ASP A 21 -2.49 -14.35 -3.71
C ASP A 21 -2.83 -13.55 -2.46
N ILE A 22 -1.85 -12.85 -1.88
CA ILE A 22 -2.06 -11.98 -0.73
C ILE A 22 -3.05 -10.86 -1.10
N TYR A 23 -2.84 -10.23 -2.25
CA TYR A 23 -3.71 -9.17 -2.74
C TYR A 23 -5.16 -9.64 -2.89
N ASN A 24 -5.37 -10.73 -3.61
CA ASN A 24 -6.70 -11.25 -3.90
C ASN A 24 -7.39 -11.86 -2.68
N ARG A 25 -6.67 -12.49 -1.77
CA ARG A 25 -7.26 -13.28 -0.69
C ARG A 25 -7.25 -12.59 0.66
N ARG A 26 -6.24 -11.77 0.95
CA ARG A 26 -6.11 -11.06 2.24
C ARG A 26 -6.63 -9.64 2.19
N LEU A 27 -6.33 -8.93 1.13
CA LEU A 27 -6.71 -7.53 0.98
C LEU A 27 -8.08 -7.37 0.32
N MET A 28 -8.65 -8.44 -0.26
CA MET A 28 -10.01 -8.44 -0.82
C MET A 28 -11.09 -8.61 0.24
N THR A 29 -10.75 -8.93 1.45
CA THR A 29 -11.72 -9.03 2.55
C THR A 29 -12.02 -7.64 3.07
N ALA A 30 -13.31 -7.30 3.15
CA ALA A 30 -13.73 -6.02 3.73
C ALA A 30 -13.25 -5.89 5.17
N ILE A 31 -12.56 -4.80 5.47
CA ILE A 31 -12.21 -4.44 6.84
C ILE A 31 -13.44 -3.79 7.47
N ARG A 32 -13.73 -4.15 8.72
CA ARG A 32 -14.81 -3.54 9.49
C ARG A 32 -14.72 -2.01 9.39
N ASP A 33 -15.82 -1.37 9.06
CA ASP A 33 -15.99 0.08 8.91
C ASP A 33 -15.40 0.69 7.62
N LEU A 34 -14.88 -0.11 6.68
CA LEU A 34 -14.56 0.35 5.34
C LEU A 34 -15.69 0.01 4.35
N PRO A 35 -15.97 0.90 3.39
CA PRO A 35 -17.05 0.68 2.42
C PRO A 35 -16.76 -0.47 1.43
N PHE A 36 -15.49 -0.87 1.29
CA PHE A 36 -15.03 -1.96 0.43
C PHE A 36 -13.61 -2.43 0.79
N PRO A 37 -13.15 -3.56 0.21
CA PRO A 37 -11.83 -4.12 0.49
C PRO A 37 -10.67 -3.16 0.13
N PRO A 38 -9.58 -3.13 0.93
CA PRO A 38 -8.40 -2.31 0.62
C PRO A 38 -7.81 -2.58 -0.77
N ALA A 39 -7.84 -3.82 -1.24
CA ALA A 39 -7.36 -4.16 -2.58
C ALA A 39 -8.14 -3.45 -3.68
N LYS A 40 -9.47 -3.33 -3.54
CA LYS A 40 -10.29 -2.57 -4.48
C LYS A 40 -9.87 -1.10 -4.54
N HIS A 41 -9.64 -0.49 -3.39
CA HIS A 41 -9.15 0.88 -3.28
C HIS A 41 -7.80 1.06 -3.97
N MET A 42 -6.82 0.23 -3.65
CA MET A 42 -5.48 0.29 -4.23
C MET A 42 -5.48 0.06 -5.75
N ILE A 43 -6.29 -0.88 -6.24
CA ILE A 43 -6.44 -1.13 -7.68
C ILE A 43 -7.08 0.08 -8.38
N GLN A 44 -8.10 0.71 -7.78
CA GLN A 44 -8.69 1.93 -8.34
C GLN A 44 -7.67 3.07 -8.38
N CYS A 45 -6.92 3.27 -7.30
CA CYS A 45 -5.85 4.26 -7.24
C CYS A 45 -4.83 4.05 -8.36
N ALA A 46 -4.35 2.82 -8.53
CA ALA A 46 -3.42 2.47 -9.60
C ALA A 46 -4.03 2.62 -11.00
N THR A 47 -5.33 2.31 -11.17
CA THR A 47 -6.04 2.49 -12.44
C THR A 47 -6.16 3.96 -12.82
N LEU A 48 -6.47 4.83 -11.87
CA LEU A 48 -6.50 6.27 -12.09
C LEU A 48 -5.12 6.79 -12.51
N ALA A 49 -4.06 6.35 -11.83
CA ALA A 49 -2.69 6.71 -12.16
C ALA A 49 -2.29 6.24 -13.56
N LEU A 50 -2.62 4.99 -13.92
CA LEU A 50 -2.32 4.41 -15.23
C LEU A 50 -3.04 5.16 -16.35
N ASN A 51 -4.32 5.43 -16.18
CA ASN A 51 -5.14 6.15 -17.16
C ASN A 51 -4.71 7.61 -17.36
N ALA A 52 -4.15 8.22 -16.31
CA ALA A 52 -3.58 9.57 -16.38
C ALA A 52 -2.17 9.60 -16.99
N GLY A 53 -1.59 8.47 -17.40
CA GLY A 53 -0.24 8.39 -17.95
C GLY A 53 0.85 8.65 -16.92
N ALA A 54 0.60 8.39 -15.64
CA ALA A 54 1.62 8.50 -14.60
C ALA A 54 2.77 7.50 -14.81
N SER A 55 3.93 7.77 -14.22
CA SER A 55 5.07 6.85 -14.29
C SER A 55 4.71 5.49 -13.69
N GLU A 56 5.30 4.41 -14.22
CA GLU A 56 5.10 3.05 -13.67
C GLU A 56 5.43 2.97 -12.18
N LYS A 57 6.39 3.76 -11.69
CA LYS A 57 6.72 3.85 -10.26
C LYS A 57 5.60 4.47 -9.43
N THR A 58 4.92 5.47 -9.98
CA THR A 58 3.73 6.07 -9.35
C THR A 58 2.58 5.05 -9.33
N VAL A 59 2.34 4.37 -10.45
CA VAL A 59 1.32 3.31 -10.55
C VAL A 59 1.59 2.20 -9.54
N LEU A 60 2.83 1.73 -9.46
CA LEU A 60 3.23 0.72 -8.47
C LEU A 60 3.04 1.24 -7.03
N GLY A 61 3.40 2.48 -6.76
CA GLY A 61 3.16 3.11 -5.46
C GLY A 61 1.67 3.12 -5.10
N CYS A 62 0.79 3.49 -6.04
CA CYS A 62 -0.66 3.44 -5.88
C CYS A 62 -1.17 2.02 -5.58
N LEU A 63 -0.59 1.01 -6.23
CA LEU A 63 -0.98 -0.38 -6.06
C LEU A 63 -0.59 -0.96 -4.69
N LEU A 64 0.43 -0.37 -4.03
CA LEU A 64 1.05 -0.93 -2.82
C LEU A 64 0.89 -0.05 -1.57
N HIS A 65 0.39 1.19 -1.69
CA HIS A 65 0.47 2.18 -0.61
C HIS A 65 -0.24 1.74 0.69
N ASP A 66 -1.32 0.98 0.58
CA ASP A 66 -2.18 0.56 1.69
C ASP A 66 -2.06 -0.93 2.05
N LEU A 67 -0.98 -1.64 1.63
CA LEU A 67 -0.76 -3.04 1.99
C LEU A 67 -0.77 -3.27 3.50
N GLY A 68 -0.20 -2.34 4.26
CA GLY A 68 -0.17 -2.38 5.72
C GLY A 68 -1.48 -2.03 6.39
N PHE A 69 -2.45 -1.45 5.68
CA PHE A 69 -3.71 -0.96 6.25
C PHE A 69 -4.54 -2.07 6.92
N GLY A 70 -4.53 -3.27 6.33
CA GLY A 70 -5.21 -4.44 6.86
C GLY A 70 -4.59 -5.00 8.15
N LEU A 71 -3.33 -4.64 8.44
CA LEU A 71 -2.57 -5.07 9.61
C LEU A 71 -2.52 -3.98 10.69
N MET A 72 -2.28 -2.75 10.28
CA MET A 72 -2.09 -1.61 11.18
C MET A 72 -2.62 -0.33 10.53
N ARG A 73 -3.80 0.13 10.93
CA ARG A 73 -4.41 1.37 10.41
C ARG A 73 -3.62 2.64 10.74
N PRO A 74 -3.22 2.86 12.01
CA PRO A 74 -2.35 3.99 12.31
C PRO A 74 -1.04 3.84 11.54
N ASP A 75 -0.61 4.94 10.91
CA ASP A 75 0.66 4.98 10.19
C ASP A 75 0.83 3.88 9.12
N HIS A 76 -0.29 3.48 8.48
CA HIS A 76 -0.30 2.41 7.45
C HIS A 76 0.69 2.68 6.30
N GLY A 77 0.93 3.93 5.93
CA GLY A 77 1.93 4.30 4.94
C GLY A 77 3.34 3.90 5.37
N TRP A 78 3.68 4.07 6.64
CA TRP A 78 4.95 3.60 7.18
C TRP A 78 5.05 2.07 7.15
N TRP A 79 4.00 1.39 7.59
CA TRP A 79 3.96 -0.09 7.59
C TRP A 79 4.00 -0.67 6.19
N SER A 80 3.24 -0.11 5.25
CA SER A 80 3.26 -0.52 3.84
C SER A 80 4.67 -0.37 3.25
N ALA A 81 5.34 0.75 3.53
CA ALA A 81 6.70 0.99 3.07
C ALA A 81 7.68 -0.08 3.59
N GLN A 82 7.60 -0.44 4.88
CA GLN A 82 8.45 -1.50 5.46
C GLN A 82 8.24 -2.85 4.78
N LEU A 83 7.00 -3.19 4.46
CA LEU A 83 6.66 -4.47 3.82
C LEU A 83 7.25 -4.59 2.41
N VAL A 84 7.35 -3.49 1.68
CA VAL A 84 7.78 -3.52 0.28
C VAL A 84 9.23 -3.06 0.06
N GLU A 85 9.88 -2.50 1.08
CA GLU A 85 11.23 -1.94 0.98
C GLU A 85 12.26 -2.87 0.32
N PRO A 86 12.30 -4.18 0.61
CA PRO A 86 13.27 -5.07 -0.01
C PRO A 86 13.02 -5.32 -1.49
N TYR A 87 11.78 -5.10 -1.96
CA TYR A 87 11.30 -5.59 -3.24
C TYR A 87 11.15 -4.52 -4.32
N VAL A 88 11.08 -3.25 -3.95
CA VAL A 88 10.86 -2.15 -4.90
C VAL A 88 11.94 -1.07 -4.81
N ALA A 89 11.98 -0.15 -5.76
CA ALA A 89 12.93 0.95 -5.74
C ALA A 89 12.71 1.89 -4.55
N GLU A 90 13.79 2.44 -4.00
CA GLU A 90 13.78 3.32 -2.82
C GLU A 90 12.79 4.49 -2.95
N GLU A 91 12.66 5.08 -4.12
CA GLU A 91 11.73 6.18 -4.38
C GLU A 91 10.25 5.78 -4.25
N VAL A 92 9.91 4.52 -4.58
CA VAL A 92 8.56 3.97 -4.39
C VAL A 92 8.29 3.75 -2.91
N VAL A 93 9.23 3.15 -2.19
CA VAL A 93 9.18 2.97 -0.73
C VAL A 93 8.98 4.30 -0.03
N TRP A 94 9.80 5.29 -0.41
CA TRP A 94 9.73 6.62 0.16
C TRP A 94 8.37 7.29 -0.10
N ALA A 95 7.86 7.18 -1.31
CA ALA A 95 6.58 7.75 -1.67
C ALA A 95 5.43 7.11 -0.90
N ILE A 96 5.42 5.79 -0.77
CA ILE A 96 4.45 5.06 0.06
C ILE A 96 4.52 5.52 1.52
N ARG A 97 5.72 5.66 2.06
CA ARG A 97 5.92 6.06 3.46
C ARG A 97 5.32 7.42 3.78
N TYR A 98 5.40 8.38 2.85
CA TYR A 98 5.00 9.77 3.10
C TYR A 98 3.62 10.14 2.55
N HIS A 99 2.98 9.30 1.73
CA HIS A 99 1.68 9.64 1.13
C HIS A 99 0.63 10.04 2.17
N GLN A 100 0.55 9.33 3.29
CA GLN A 100 -0.42 9.57 4.35
C GLN A 100 -0.28 10.99 4.95
N ALA A 101 0.94 11.45 5.20
CA ALA A 101 1.17 12.79 5.72
C ALA A 101 0.73 13.89 4.75
N LEU A 102 0.86 13.64 3.45
CA LEU A 102 0.47 14.59 2.41
C LEU A 102 -1.05 14.75 2.29
N ARG A 103 -1.84 13.77 2.73
CA ARG A 103 -3.31 13.87 2.68
C ARG A 103 -3.88 15.03 3.48
N TYR A 104 -3.17 15.49 4.50
CA TYR A 104 -3.61 16.59 5.37
C TYR A 104 -3.30 17.98 4.83
N TYR A 105 -2.68 18.10 3.65
CA TYR A 105 -2.23 19.38 3.12
C TYR A 105 -2.56 19.50 1.65
N ALA A 106 -3.34 20.54 1.30
CA ALA A 106 -3.67 20.86 -0.09
C ALA A 106 -2.41 21.16 -0.92
N ASP A 107 -2.49 20.91 -2.22
CA ASP A 107 -1.47 21.29 -3.20
C ASP A 107 -2.13 21.69 -4.51
N GLU A 108 -2.30 22.99 -4.70
CA GLU A 108 -2.94 23.56 -5.88
C GLU A 108 -2.17 23.27 -7.18
N SER A 109 -0.86 23.01 -7.10
CA SER A 109 -0.03 22.73 -8.28
C SER A 109 -0.43 21.48 -9.04
N VAL A 110 -1.10 20.54 -8.35
CA VAL A 110 -1.64 19.29 -8.90
C VAL A 110 -3.17 19.20 -8.75
N GLY A 111 -3.81 20.26 -8.30
CA GLY A 111 -5.27 20.27 -8.09
C GLY A 111 -5.73 19.45 -6.88
N TYR A 112 -4.85 19.15 -5.92
CA TYR A 112 -5.22 18.43 -4.70
C TYR A 112 -5.80 19.38 -3.67
N ALA A 113 -7.10 19.25 -3.39
CA ALA A 113 -7.77 19.95 -2.30
C ALA A 113 -7.70 19.14 -1.00
N TYR A 114 -7.87 19.80 0.14
CA TYR A 114 -8.05 19.10 1.40
C TYR A 114 -9.33 18.25 1.33
N PRO A 115 -9.29 16.93 1.65
CA PRO A 115 -10.41 16.04 1.42
C PRO A 115 -11.68 16.44 2.20
N GLU A 116 -12.81 16.56 1.52
CA GLU A 116 -14.10 16.84 2.18
C GLU A 116 -14.46 15.82 3.25
N MET A 117 -14.07 14.57 3.05
CA MET A 117 -14.26 13.51 4.04
C MET A 117 -13.53 13.84 5.35
N TYR A 118 -12.33 14.42 5.26
CA TYR A 118 -11.58 14.84 6.45
C TYR A 118 -12.22 16.03 7.15
N LEU A 119 -12.77 16.99 6.39
CA LEU A 119 -13.57 18.07 6.97
C LEU A 119 -14.78 17.53 7.75
N LYS A 120 -15.46 16.53 7.21
CA LYS A 120 -16.62 15.89 7.87
C LYS A 120 -16.23 15.10 9.12
N ILE A 121 -15.08 14.45 9.14
CA ILE A 121 -14.62 13.60 10.25
C ILE A 121 -13.96 14.43 11.35
N PHE A 122 -13.08 15.36 10.99
CA PHE A 122 -12.22 16.07 11.93
C PHE A 122 -12.67 17.50 12.23
N GLY A 123 -13.49 18.11 11.35
CA GLY A 123 -13.86 19.52 11.42
C GLY A 123 -12.84 20.45 10.74
N GLU A 124 -13.24 21.73 10.60
CA GLU A 124 -12.41 22.74 9.91
C GLU A 124 -11.16 23.14 10.71
N ASP A 125 -11.23 23.08 12.04
CA ASP A 125 -10.15 23.49 12.95
C ASP A 125 -9.18 22.35 13.30
N TYR A 126 -9.25 21.22 12.59
CA TYR A 126 -8.38 20.09 12.90
C TYR A 126 -6.94 20.35 12.48
N HIS A 127 -6.04 20.16 13.43
CA HIS A 127 -4.60 20.18 13.22
C HIS A 127 -4.02 18.77 13.35
N PRO A 128 -3.32 18.27 12.32
CA PRO A 128 -2.65 16.98 12.43
C PRO A 128 -1.63 16.96 13.58
N PRO A 129 -1.36 15.78 14.17
CA PRO A 129 -0.32 15.64 15.18
C PRO A 129 1.05 16.14 14.69
N ALA A 130 1.87 16.63 15.59
CA ALA A 130 3.16 17.25 15.28
C ALA A 130 4.08 16.36 14.42
N TYR A 131 4.02 15.04 14.58
CA TYR A 131 4.84 14.13 13.77
C TYR A 131 4.37 14.07 12.30
N ILE A 132 3.07 14.18 12.03
CA ILE A 132 2.50 14.29 10.68
C ILE A 132 2.93 15.61 10.04
N GLU A 133 2.87 16.71 10.78
CA GLU A 133 3.35 18.00 10.29
C GLU A 133 4.84 17.97 9.97
N ALA A 134 5.66 17.37 10.81
CA ALA A 134 7.09 17.19 10.58
C ALA A 134 7.35 16.33 9.32
N ALA A 135 6.61 15.23 9.14
CA ALA A 135 6.69 14.38 7.97
C ALA A 135 6.31 15.14 6.68
N TYR A 136 5.25 15.95 6.72
CA TYR A 136 4.88 16.80 5.59
C TYR A 136 5.94 17.81 5.23
N ARG A 137 6.47 18.57 6.22
CA ARG A 137 7.53 19.56 5.99
C ARG A 137 8.78 18.95 5.36
N TYR A 138 9.16 17.75 5.81
CA TYR A 138 10.25 16.99 5.24
C TYR A 138 9.93 16.56 3.80
N ALA A 139 8.77 15.94 3.59
CA ALA A 139 8.39 15.40 2.30
C ALA A 139 8.24 16.47 1.22
N ARG A 140 7.66 17.64 1.56
CA ARG A 140 7.42 18.73 0.61
C ARG A 140 8.68 19.21 -0.11
N ASN A 141 9.82 19.13 0.52
CA ASN A 141 11.08 19.61 -0.01
C ASN A 141 11.96 18.48 -0.59
N HIS A 142 11.45 17.26 -0.60
CA HIS A 142 12.23 16.09 -1.05
C HIS A 142 12.13 15.92 -2.57
N ARG A 143 13.22 15.42 -3.19
CA ARG A 143 13.28 15.17 -4.64
C ARG A 143 12.19 14.25 -5.17
N TRP A 144 11.66 13.36 -4.34
CA TRP A 144 10.60 12.42 -4.70
C TRP A 144 9.19 12.88 -4.29
N TYR A 145 9.06 14.14 -3.86
CA TYR A 145 7.78 14.69 -3.42
C TYR A 145 6.64 14.41 -4.39
N MET A 146 6.88 14.62 -5.69
CA MET A 146 5.82 14.48 -6.70
C MET A 146 5.31 13.06 -6.83
N ILE A 147 6.15 12.03 -6.62
CA ILE A 147 5.67 10.64 -6.64
C ILE A 147 4.69 10.42 -5.49
N ALA A 148 5.05 10.80 -4.27
CA ALA A 148 4.18 10.68 -3.10
C ALA A 148 2.90 11.54 -3.24
N ARG A 149 3.01 12.75 -3.77
CA ARG A 149 1.88 13.65 -4.00
C ARG A 149 0.90 13.08 -5.02
N MET A 150 1.38 12.47 -6.08
CA MET A 150 0.51 11.83 -7.07
C MET A 150 -0.17 10.59 -6.53
N ILE A 151 0.50 9.78 -5.71
CA ILE A 151 -0.16 8.69 -4.96
C ILE A 151 -1.31 9.26 -4.14
N THR A 152 -1.06 10.32 -3.34
CA THR A 152 -2.08 10.96 -2.50
C THR A 152 -3.27 11.50 -3.32
N LEU A 153 -3.01 12.08 -4.49
CA LEU A 153 -4.05 12.58 -5.37
C LEU A 153 -4.97 11.47 -5.86
N TYR A 154 -4.39 10.39 -6.39
CA TYR A 154 -5.18 9.26 -6.90
C TYR A 154 -5.86 8.45 -5.80
N ASP A 155 -5.26 8.38 -4.62
CA ASP A 155 -5.84 7.78 -3.42
C ASP A 155 -7.15 8.48 -3.03
N ASP A 156 -7.20 9.82 -3.06
CA ASP A 156 -8.39 10.58 -2.69
C ASP A 156 -9.59 10.33 -3.63
N TYR A 157 -9.33 10.01 -4.89
CA TYR A 157 -10.38 9.74 -5.89
C TYR A 157 -10.74 8.26 -6.04
N SER A 158 -10.10 7.34 -5.34
CA SER A 158 -10.24 5.89 -5.53
C SER A 158 -11.29 5.24 -4.61
N PHE A 159 -12.47 5.87 -4.50
CA PHE A 159 -13.58 5.40 -3.65
C PHE A 159 -14.88 5.15 -4.44
N ASP A 160 -14.81 4.82 -5.72
CA ASP A 160 -15.98 4.46 -6.52
C ASP A 160 -16.41 3.03 -6.20
N LYS A 161 -17.60 2.90 -5.60
CA LYS A 161 -18.19 1.60 -5.22
C LYS A 161 -18.65 0.77 -6.42
N THR A 162 -18.89 1.42 -7.57
CA THR A 162 -19.43 0.80 -8.78
C THR A 162 -18.33 0.37 -9.76
N ALA A 163 -17.11 0.90 -9.62
CA ALA A 163 -16.02 0.58 -10.50
C ALA A 163 -15.67 -0.92 -10.43
N GLU A 164 -15.51 -1.53 -11.57
CA GLU A 164 -14.85 -2.83 -11.70
C GLU A 164 -13.36 -2.67 -11.44
N TYR A 165 -12.72 -3.71 -10.93
CA TYR A 165 -11.30 -3.71 -10.62
C TYR A 165 -10.68 -5.07 -10.91
N SER A 166 -9.46 -5.04 -11.46
CA SER A 166 -8.66 -6.22 -11.75
C SER A 166 -7.20 -5.90 -11.55
N ILE A 167 -6.44 -6.86 -11.07
CA ILE A 167 -4.98 -6.79 -10.95
C ILE A 167 -4.27 -6.99 -12.29
N GLU A 168 -4.94 -7.61 -13.26
CA GLU A 168 -4.38 -8.01 -14.55
C GLU A 168 -3.61 -6.90 -15.28
N PRO A 169 -4.12 -5.64 -15.38
CA PRO A 169 -3.42 -4.56 -16.07
C PRO A 169 -2.05 -4.19 -15.46
N PHE A 170 -1.78 -4.63 -14.24
CA PHE A 170 -0.58 -4.27 -13.49
C PHE A 170 0.45 -5.39 -13.40
N LEU A 171 0.17 -6.59 -13.92
CA LEU A 171 1.07 -7.75 -13.82
C LEU A 171 2.44 -7.46 -14.45
N ASP A 172 2.44 -6.85 -15.64
CA ASP A 172 3.68 -6.50 -16.33
C ASP A 172 4.50 -5.43 -15.56
N ILE A 173 3.83 -4.48 -14.91
CA ILE A 173 4.48 -3.46 -14.07
C ILE A 173 5.09 -4.12 -12.83
N LEU A 174 4.34 -5.01 -12.19
CA LEU A 174 4.83 -5.79 -11.05
C LEU A 174 6.05 -6.62 -11.44
N GLU A 175 6.01 -7.34 -12.55
CA GLU A 175 7.11 -8.16 -13.02
C GLU A 175 8.38 -7.33 -13.29
N ARG A 176 8.24 -6.15 -13.90
CA ARG A 176 9.40 -5.29 -14.22
C ARG A 176 9.97 -4.56 -13.01
N LEU A 177 9.15 -4.13 -12.07
CA LEU A 177 9.57 -3.23 -10.99
C LEU A 177 9.70 -3.91 -9.63
N PHE A 178 9.14 -5.11 -9.49
CA PHE A 178 9.26 -5.90 -8.27
C PHE A 178 10.49 -6.80 -8.38
N ARG A 179 11.44 -6.64 -7.48
CA ARG A 179 12.70 -7.37 -7.47
C ARG A 179 12.74 -8.36 -6.32
N GLN A 180 13.49 -9.43 -6.50
CA GLN A 180 13.86 -10.33 -5.42
C GLN A 180 15.17 -9.84 -4.79
N PRO A 181 15.27 -9.70 -3.46
CA PRO A 181 16.55 -9.45 -2.81
C PRO A 181 17.53 -10.60 -3.08
N GLU A 182 18.81 -10.28 -3.25
CA GLU A 182 19.83 -11.30 -3.47
C GLU A 182 20.00 -12.21 -2.26
N GLU A 183 19.86 -11.65 -1.05
CA GLU A 183 20.02 -12.35 0.22
C GLU A 183 18.82 -12.18 1.14
N GLY A 184 18.51 -13.21 1.91
CA GLY A 184 17.48 -13.19 2.95
C GLY A 184 16.05 -13.03 2.45
N LEU A 185 15.15 -12.61 3.33
CA LEU A 185 13.76 -12.26 3.03
C LEU A 185 12.96 -13.35 2.26
N GLY A 186 13.25 -14.62 2.54
CA GLY A 186 12.56 -15.74 1.94
C GLY A 186 13.18 -16.29 0.66
N ASN A 187 14.19 -15.64 0.08
CA ASN A 187 14.80 -16.04 -1.20
C ASN A 187 16.23 -16.56 -1.08
N ASP A 188 16.87 -16.33 0.04
CA ASP A 188 18.18 -16.92 0.31
C ASP A 188 18.02 -18.43 0.57
N SER A 189 18.65 -19.24 -0.26
CA SER A 189 18.67 -20.71 -0.12
C SER A 189 19.82 -21.23 0.77
N SER A 190 20.63 -20.32 1.33
CA SER A 190 21.69 -20.68 2.25
C SER A 190 21.14 -21.39 3.50
N PRO A 191 21.77 -22.45 3.98
CA PRO A 191 21.36 -23.15 5.19
C PRO A 191 21.35 -22.28 6.45
N VAL A 192 22.09 -21.18 6.43
CA VAL A 192 22.24 -20.23 7.55
C VAL A 192 21.47 -18.94 7.35
N ALA A 193 20.78 -18.77 6.25
CA ALA A 193 20.09 -17.54 5.88
C ALA A 193 19.13 -17.06 6.94
N HIS A 194 18.42 -17.97 7.56
CA HIS A 194 17.53 -17.65 8.65
C HIS A 194 17.34 -18.86 9.57
N MET A 195 17.59 -18.67 10.85
CA MET A 195 17.50 -19.74 11.86
C MET A 195 16.13 -20.43 11.86
N TRP A 196 15.05 -19.69 11.75
CA TRP A 196 13.69 -20.23 11.72
C TRP A 196 13.46 -21.12 10.51
N ARG A 197 13.94 -20.71 9.34
CA ARG A 197 13.83 -21.52 8.12
C ARG A 197 14.57 -22.83 8.27
N SER A 198 15.80 -22.78 8.78
CA SER A 198 16.64 -23.95 8.99
C SER A 198 16.09 -24.92 10.03
N ILE A 199 15.37 -24.40 11.04
CA ILE A 199 14.80 -25.22 12.12
C ILE A 199 13.43 -25.78 11.75
N ILE A 200 12.55 -24.98 11.15
CA ILE A 200 11.16 -25.36 10.90
C ILE A 200 11.02 -26.17 9.62
N ASP A 201 11.68 -25.77 8.57
CA ASP A 201 11.63 -26.46 7.27
C ASP A 201 12.94 -26.24 6.50
N PRO A 202 13.97 -27.06 6.78
CA PRO A 202 15.29 -26.88 6.19
C PRO A 202 15.33 -27.05 4.68
N ASP A 203 14.37 -27.80 4.13
CA ASP A 203 14.32 -28.13 2.70
C ASP A 203 13.36 -27.24 1.91
N LYS A 204 12.63 -26.34 2.60
CA LYS A 204 11.65 -25.46 1.95
C LYS A 204 11.89 -24.02 2.34
N PRO A 205 12.30 -23.16 1.41
CA PRO A 205 12.32 -21.72 1.64
C PRO A 205 10.89 -21.23 1.89
N PHE A 206 10.75 -20.27 2.80
CA PHE A 206 9.47 -19.59 3.02
C PHE A 206 9.02 -18.81 1.78
#